data_a9dbdb385fb730b026187a41014a224d
#
_entry.id   a9dbdb385fb730b026187a41014a224d
#
_cell.length_a   1.000
_cell.length_b   1.000
_cell.length_c   1.000
_cell.angle_alpha   90.00
_cell.angle_beta   90.00
_cell.angle_gamma   90.00
#
_symmetry.space_group_name_H-M   'P 1'
#
loop_
_entity.id
_entity.type
_entity.pdbx_description
1 polymer ?
#
loop_
_entity_poly.entity_id
_entity_poly.type
_entity_poly.pdbx_seq_one_letter_code
_entity_poly.pdbx_strand_id
1 'polypeptide(L)'
;MLLSSACTVSASEPDPIITGPAPKPLAPCAWWYGIGDTPSPWEIKLAARHYDVVVLNAWETAAMRKLHELNPKVKVLVYKDFSSTRNYPGAVEGDRDAQYLPTGIGYFAAERTQPEWFAIDTLKQRIEWRGYPKHWQMTVWDPAYQKAWADAVVAEVLREGWDGVLADNDFSSLKYYSSAVIAGTADAAGSDRLLREGLDGMLALTGDALEKSGKMLVPNVSESQLTPGRWAAHSRYAGAMEENFGLRGDDGTGELITFKGNQFKEQRAQAALGESWLLLVTHTKSDKEERVGYASAALLAGPHTCWTRAHPDYKNPYWSMYQDARLGEAVETANRLPSGVWTRRFSGGWVAVNPTKLSVLVTPPPGLVTLRGEAVPAQLDLPPADAFVLVNGPKQR
;
A
#
# COMPACT_ATOMS: atom_id res chain seq x y z
N MET A 1 -41.43 -33.42 20.09
CA MET A 1 -40.51 -33.62 18.97
C MET A 1 -39.67 -32.38 18.84
N LEU A 2 -38.51 -32.36 19.49
CA LEU A 2 -37.55 -31.25 19.46
C LEU A 2 -36.52 -31.54 18.35
N LEU A 3 -36.54 -30.74 17.29
CA LEU A 3 -35.54 -30.78 16.23
C LEU A 3 -34.27 -30.00 16.70
N SER A 4 -33.24 -30.74 17.00
CA SER A 4 -31.91 -30.20 17.26
C SER A 4 -31.28 -29.78 15.92
N SER A 5 -31.11 -28.49 15.73
CA SER A 5 -30.35 -27.93 14.58
C SER A 5 -28.86 -27.98 14.92
N ALA A 6 -28.15 -28.92 14.34
CA ALA A 6 -26.71 -29.00 14.45
C ALA A 6 -26.09 -27.89 13.56
N CYS A 7 -25.45 -26.91 14.21
CA CYS A 7 -24.56 -25.95 13.52
C CYS A 7 -23.31 -26.71 13.03
N THR A 8 -23.21 -26.96 11.73
CA THR A 8 -21.98 -27.40 11.10
C THR A 8 -21.01 -26.25 11.05
N VAL A 9 -19.98 -26.30 11.90
CA VAL A 9 -18.80 -25.45 11.79
C VAL A 9 -18.06 -25.88 10.51
N SER A 10 -18.09 -25.03 9.49
CA SER A 10 -17.29 -25.20 8.28
C SER A 10 -15.83 -25.20 8.70
N ALA A 11 -15.14 -26.31 8.51
CA ALA A 11 -13.68 -26.38 8.67
C ALA A 11 -13.06 -25.43 7.63
N SER A 12 -12.28 -24.46 8.11
CA SER A 12 -11.48 -23.61 7.22
C SER A 12 -10.53 -24.51 6.42
N GLU A 13 -10.50 -24.32 5.08
CA GLU A 13 -9.50 -24.98 4.24
C GLU A 13 -8.11 -24.74 4.83
N PRO A 14 -7.24 -25.76 4.84
CA PRO A 14 -5.86 -25.60 5.31
C PRO A 14 -5.14 -24.58 4.43
N ASP A 15 -4.38 -23.69 5.06
CA ASP A 15 -3.55 -22.73 4.35
C ASP A 15 -2.64 -23.45 3.34
N PRO A 16 -2.48 -22.92 2.11
CA PRO A 16 -1.63 -23.53 1.12
C PRO A 16 -0.18 -23.65 1.65
N ILE A 17 0.45 -24.79 1.42
CA ILE A 17 1.87 -24.99 1.73
C ILE A 17 2.65 -24.02 0.84
N ILE A 18 3.25 -23.01 1.44
CA ILE A 18 4.06 -22.02 0.74
C ILE A 18 5.46 -22.61 0.57
N THR A 19 5.78 -23.00 -0.65
CA THR A 19 7.14 -23.40 -1.06
C THR A 19 7.76 -22.21 -1.79
N GLY A 20 8.80 -21.60 -1.21
CA GLY A 20 9.46 -20.43 -1.79
C GLY A 20 10.88 -20.26 -1.23
N PRO A 21 11.68 -19.31 -1.76
CA PRO A 21 13.00 -19.03 -1.23
C PRO A 21 12.95 -18.66 0.25
N ALA A 22 14.05 -18.89 0.97
CA ALA A 22 14.15 -18.56 2.38
C ALA A 22 13.82 -17.06 2.60
N PRO A 23 12.97 -16.73 3.60
CA PRO A 23 12.56 -15.35 3.82
C PRO A 23 13.75 -14.47 4.18
N LYS A 24 13.86 -13.31 3.54
CA LYS A 24 14.85 -12.28 3.89
C LYS A 24 14.32 -11.37 5.00
N PRO A 25 15.20 -10.63 5.69
CA PRO A 25 14.76 -9.67 6.69
C PRO A 25 13.86 -8.60 6.05
N LEU A 26 13.00 -8.01 6.87
CA LEU A 26 12.15 -6.91 6.46
C LEU A 26 13.02 -5.74 6.00
N ALA A 27 12.91 -5.36 4.73
CA ALA A 27 13.67 -4.26 4.18
C ALA A 27 13.15 -2.92 4.74
N PRO A 28 14.03 -1.98 5.08
CA PRO A 28 13.65 -0.60 5.31
C PRO A 28 13.23 0.03 3.98
N CYS A 29 12.07 0.73 3.98
CA CYS A 29 11.36 0.70 2.80
C CYS A 29 11.02 1.95 2.05
N ALA A 30 9.76 2.21 1.95
CA ALA A 30 9.29 3.23 1.05
C ALA A 30 9.19 4.55 1.79
N TRP A 31 9.76 5.58 1.24
CA TRP A 31 9.41 6.93 1.58
C TRP A 31 8.45 7.46 0.53
N TRP A 32 7.22 7.67 0.93
CA TRP A 32 6.25 8.37 0.11
C TRP A 32 6.24 9.85 0.50
N TYR A 33 6.77 10.66 -0.38
CA TYR A 33 6.86 12.09 -0.15
C TYR A 33 5.54 12.80 -0.45
N GLY A 34 5.15 13.71 0.45
CA GLY A 34 3.86 14.41 0.38
C GLY A 34 3.71 15.33 -0.82
N ILE A 35 2.49 15.44 -1.29
CA ILE A 35 2.14 16.29 -2.43
C ILE A 35 2.25 17.77 -2.04
N GLY A 36 2.96 18.57 -2.86
CA GLY A 36 3.02 20.01 -2.77
C GLY A 36 4.27 20.60 -2.09
N ASP A 37 5.18 19.76 -1.64
CA ASP A 37 6.46 20.18 -1.06
C ASP A 37 7.66 19.67 -1.87
N THR A 38 8.84 20.19 -1.60
CA THR A 38 10.10 19.72 -2.21
C THR A 38 11.03 19.22 -1.11
N PRO A 39 11.58 18.00 -1.21
CA PRO A 39 12.47 17.47 -0.21
C PRO A 39 13.75 18.29 -0.08
N SER A 40 14.14 18.57 1.16
CA SER A 40 15.39 19.25 1.45
C SER A 40 16.60 18.36 1.09
N PRO A 41 17.79 18.96 0.88
CA PRO A 41 19.01 18.19 0.65
C PRO A 41 19.34 17.20 1.77
N TRP A 42 18.93 17.48 3.01
CA TRP A 42 19.11 16.59 4.14
C TRP A 42 18.18 15.39 4.06
N GLU A 43 16.91 15.59 3.75
CA GLU A 43 15.94 14.52 3.58
C GLU A 43 16.32 13.59 2.44
N ILE A 44 16.80 14.14 1.33
CA ILE A 44 17.30 13.33 0.20
C ILE A 44 18.49 12.44 0.63
N LYS A 45 19.44 12.98 1.41
CA LYS A 45 20.57 12.18 1.93
C LYS A 45 20.09 11.09 2.88
N LEU A 46 19.14 11.41 3.76
CA LEU A 46 18.58 10.46 4.70
C LEU A 46 17.81 9.35 3.96
N ALA A 47 17.00 9.72 2.97
CA ALA A 47 16.26 8.77 2.15
C ALA A 47 17.20 7.85 1.37
N ALA A 48 18.22 8.39 0.70
CA ALA A 48 19.21 7.60 -0.03
C ALA A 48 19.95 6.58 0.86
N ARG A 49 20.13 6.90 2.14
CA ARG A 49 20.80 6.02 3.09
C ARG A 49 19.92 4.89 3.62
N HIS A 50 18.62 5.14 3.77
CA HIS A 50 17.74 4.28 4.55
C HIS A 50 16.64 3.59 3.75
N TYR A 51 16.32 4.06 2.53
CA TYR A 51 15.17 3.55 1.79
C TYR A 51 15.56 2.85 0.50
N ASP A 52 14.89 1.75 0.22
CA ASP A 52 15.06 1.01 -1.04
C ASP A 52 14.12 1.52 -2.13
N VAL A 53 12.98 2.09 -1.74
CA VAL A 53 11.99 2.70 -2.64
C VAL A 53 11.64 4.09 -2.15
N VAL A 54 11.55 5.05 -3.04
CA VAL A 54 11.12 6.42 -2.76
C VAL A 54 10.04 6.82 -3.78
N VAL A 55 8.95 7.44 -3.31
CA VAL A 55 7.91 7.99 -4.17
C VAL A 55 7.98 9.50 -4.12
N LEU A 56 8.12 10.15 -5.28
CA LEU A 56 8.23 11.60 -5.42
C LEU A 56 7.14 12.16 -6.35
N ASN A 57 6.89 13.46 -6.22
CA ASN A 57 6.02 14.18 -7.15
C ASN A 57 6.69 14.35 -8.52
N ALA A 58 5.89 14.53 -9.56
CA ALA A 58 6.39 14.59 -10.94
C ALA A 58 7.40 15.72 -11.20
N TRP A 59 7.32 16.83 -10.49
CA TRP A 59 8.25 17.97 -10.63
C TRP A 59 9.60 17.77 -9.93
N GLU A 60 9.78 16.71 -9.15
CA GLU A 60 10.96 16.51 -8.32
C GLU A 60 12.07 15.72 -9.01
N THR A 61 12.23 15.94 -10.32
CA THR A 61 13.23 15.25 -11.14
C THR A 61 14.67 15.48 -10.66
N ALA A 62 14.96 16.66 -10.08
CA ALA A 62 16.29 16.95 -9.50
C ALA A 62 16.55 16.11 -8.24
N ALA A 63 15.53 15.93 -7.37
CA ALA A 63 15.63 15.08 -6.19
C ALA A 63 15.82 13.61 -6.59
N MET A 64 15.09 13.13 -7.58
CA MET A 64 15.23 11.77 -8.13
C MET A 64 16.67 11.52 -8.63
N ARG A 65 17.22 12.41 -9.45
CA ARG A 65 18.59 12.29 -9.94
C ARG A 65 19.61 12.27 -8.79
N LYS A 66 19.37 13.10 -7.76
CA LYS A 66 20.25 13.14 -6.58
C LYS A 66 20.17 11.88 -5.74
N LEU A 67 19.00 11.28 -5.61
CA LEU A 67 18.83 9.98 -4.96
C LEU A 67 19.61 8.89 -5.70
N HIS A 68 19.52 8.81 -7.03
CA HIS A 68 20.29 7.84 -7.83
C HIS A 68 21.80 8.07 -7.75
N GLU A 69 22.26 9.34 -7.71
CA GLU A 69 23.67 9.67 -7.50
C GLU A 69 24.18 9.15 -6.14
N LEU A 70 23.38 9.33 -5.08
CA LEU A 70 23.77 8.94 -3.72
C LEU A 70 23.60 7.44 -3.47
N ASN A 71 22.60 6.82 -4.08
CA ASN A 71 22.30 5.39 -3.97
C ASN A 71 21.79 4.85 -5.32
N PRO A 72 22.66 4.30 -6.18
CA PRO A 72 22.24 3.75 -7.47
C PRO A 72 21.27 2.57 -7.40
N LYS A 73 21.05 1.99 -6.21
CA LYS A 73 20.14 0.85 -6.02
C LYS A 73 18.72 1.28 -5.63
N VAL A 74 18.55 2.53 -5.17
CA VAL A 74 17.22 3.01 -4.79
C VAL A 74 16.28 3.03 -6.00
N LYS A 75 15.05 2.63 -5.80
CA LYS A 75 13.98 2.76 -6.79
C LYS A 75 13.21 4.04 -6.53
N VAL A 76 13.13 4.92 -7.52
CA VAL A 76 12.40 6.18 -7.40
C VAL A 76 11.21 6.17 -8.33
N LEU A 77 10.02 6.13 -7.75
CA LEU A 77 8.75 6.10 -8.45
C LEU A 77 8.14 7.50 -8.53
N VAL A 78 7.59 7.85 -9.68
CA VAL A 78 6.79 9.06 -9.80
C VAL A 78 5.36 8.80 -9.36
N TYR A 79 4.81 9.71 -8.54
CA TYR A 79 3.39 9.70 -8.17
C TYR A 79 2.52 10.11 -9.35
N LYS A 80 1.47 9.32 -9.64
CA LYS A 80 0.43 9.64 -10.60
C LYS A 80 -0.94 9.23 -10.07
N ASP A 81 -1.90 10.14 -10.14
CA ASP A 81 -3.30 9.80 -9.88
C ASP A 81 -3.85 8.97 -11.03
N PHE A 82 -4.38 7.80 -10.69
CA PHE A 82 -4.83 6.80 -11.65
C PHE A 82 -6.29 6.99 -12.07
N SER A 83 -7.08 7.70 -11.26
CA SER A 83 -8.54 7.79 -11.43
C SER A 83 -9.06 9.19 -11.70
N SER A 84 -8.29 10.24 -11.38
CA SER A 84 -8.78 11.61 -11.49
C SER A 84 -7.88 12.53 -12.28
N THR A 85 -8.43 13.70 -12.66
CA THR A 85 -7.63 14.88 -13.00
C THR A 85 -7.92 16.01 -12.01
N ARG A 86 -7.07 17.03 -12.00
CA ARG A 86 -7.08 18.06 -10.95
C ARG A 86 -6.92 19.46 -11.54
N ASN A 87 -7.68 20.44 -11.00
CA ASN A 87 -7.55 21.83 -11.41
C ASN A 87 -7.27 22.80 -10.24
N TYR A 88 -6.33 22.41 -9.37
CA TYR A 88 -5.82 23.25 -8.30
C TYR A 88 -4.32 23.54 -8.47
N PRO A 89 -3.74 24.53 -7.75
CA PRO A 89 -2.31 24.87 -7.82
C PRO A 89 -1.41 23.62 -7.64
N GLY A 90 -0.42 23.48 -8.53
CA GLY A 90 0.44 22.29 -8.62
C GLY A 90 0.04 21.32 -9.74
N ALA A 91 -1.26 21.22 -10.05
CA ALA A 91 -1.74 20.52 -11.25
C ALA A 91 -2.01 21.49 -12.41
N VAL A 92 -2.29 22.76 -12.10
CA VAL A 92 -2.52 23.83 -13.09
C VAL A 92 -1.73 25.08 -12.75
N GLU A 93 -1.40 25.87 -13.79
CA GLU A 93 -0.76 27.17 -13.74
C GLU A 93 -1.64 28.19 -14.49
N GLY A 94 -2.47 28.93 -13.74
CA GLY A 94 -3.46 29.83 -14.32
C GLY A 94 -4.52 29.05 -15.10
N ASP A 95 -4.59 29.27 -16.42
CA ASP A 95 -5.56 28.67 -17.33
C ASP A 95 -4.99 27.51 -18.17
N ARG A 96 -3.87 26.94 -17.77
CA ARG A 96 -3.19 25.82 -18.42
C ARG A 96 -2.79 24.75 -17.42
N ASP A 97 -2.57 23.55 -17.91
CA ASP A 97 -2.00 22.46 -17.13
C ASP A 97 -0.53 22.77 -16.76
N ALA A 98 -0.11 22.30 -15.58
CA ALA A 98 1.28 22.40 -15.15
C ALA A 98 2.19 21.57 -16.05
N GLN A 99 3.47 21.92 -16.11
CA GLN A 99 4.47 21.18 -16.91
C GLN A 99 4.61 19.73 -16.45
N TYR A 100 4.60 19.51 -15.14
CA TYR A 100 4.70 18.20 -14.51
C TYR A 100 3.38 17.88 -13.80
N LEU A 101 2.62 16.95 -14.36
CA LEU A 101 1.29 16.63 -13.86
C LEU A 101 1.34 15.59 -12.74
N PRO A 102 0.58 15.78 -11.65
CA PRO A 102 0.32 14.72 -10.68
C PRO A 102 -0.62 13.62 -11.22
N THR A 103 -1.11 13.77 -12.44
CA THR A 103 -2.04 12.89 -13.16
C THR A 103 -1.43 12.51 -14.51
N GLY A 104 -2.00 11.55 -15.22
CA GLY A 104 -1.55 11.27 -16.59
C GLY A 104 -2.10 12.26 -17.61
N ILE A 105 -3.34 12.74 -17.39
CA ILE A 105 -4.03 13.69 -18.26
C ILE A 105 -4.34 14.97 -17.50
N GLY A 106 -3.98 16.12 -18.07
CA GLY A 106 -4.24 17.43 -17.49
C GLY A 106 -5.71 17.84 -17.60
N TYR A 107 -6.16 18.66 -16.65
CA TYR A 107 -7.53 19.16 -16.61
C TYR A 107 -7.88 19.96 -17.86
N PHE A 108 -7.07 20.97 -18.20
CA PHE A 108 -7.34 21.85 -19.35
C PHE A 108 -7.15 21.14 -20.70
N ALA A 109 -6.26 20.17 -20.77
CA ALA A 109 -6.14 19.33 -21.97
C ALA A 109 -7.44 18.56 -22.21
N ALA A 110 -7.95 17.86 -21.17
CA ALA A 110 -9.23 17.16 -21.26
C ALA A 110 -10.40 18.12 -21.51
N GLU A 111 -10.48 19.23 -20.77
CA GLU A 111 -11.55 20.21 -20.89
C GLU A 111 -11.72 20.76 -22.32
N ARG A 112 -10.62 21.01 -23.01
CA ARG A 112 -10.61 21.64 -24.32
C ARG A 112 -10.73 20.67 -25.49
N THR A 113 -10.23 19.45 -25.32
CA THR A 113 -10.10 18.51 -26.44
C THR A 113 -10.95 17.26 -26.33
N GLN A 114 -11.25 16.83 -25.12
CA GLN A 114 -11.93 15.57 -24.81
C GLN A 114 -12.81 15.73 -23.54
N PRO A 115 -13.78 16.65 -23.53
CA PRO A 115 -14.61 16.91 -22.34
C PRO A 115 -15.43 15.68 -21.90
N GLU A 116 -15.66 14.72 -22.79
CA GLU A 116 -16.30 13.45 -22.51
C GLU A 116 -15.45 12.51 -21.62
N TRP A 117 -14.19 12.80 -21.42
CA TRP A 117 -13.34 12.05 -20.48
C TRP A 117 -13.62 12.38 -19.01
N PHE A 118 -14.36 13.45 -18.73
CA PHE A 118 -14.87 13.65 -17.37
C PHE A 118 -16.08 12.76 -17.12
N ALA A 119 -16.01 11.95 -16.07
CA ALA A 119 -17.15 11.13 -15.65
C ALA A 119 -18.31 12.04 -15.21
N ILE A 120 -19.51 11.70 -15.67
CA ILE A 120 -20.74 12.42 -15.31
C ILE A 120 -21.70 11.49 -14.56
N ASP A 121 -22.52 12.08 -13.70
CA ASP A 121 -23.58 11.37 -12.99
C ASP A 121 -24.89 11.29 -13.83
N THR A 122 -25.90 10.68 -13.26
CA THR A 122 -27.24 10.56 -13.88
C THR A 122 -27.94 11.89 -14.10
N LEU A 123 -27.50 12.98 -13.44
CA LEU A 123 -27.96 14.35 -13.65
C LEU A 123 -27.12 15.10 -14.68
N LYS A 124 -26.17 14.44 -15.34
CA LYS A 124 -25.22 14.99 -16.31
C LYS A 124 -24.25 16.01 -15.70
N GLN A 125 -24.01 15.93 -14.41
CA GLN A 125 -23.02 16.76 -13.71
C GLN A 125 -21.69 15.98 -13.63
N ARG A 126 -20.57 16.68 -13.80
CA ARG A 126 -19.23 16.08 -13.57
C ARG A 126 -19.09 15.63 -12.13
N ILE A 127 -18.49 14.48 -11.93
CA ILE A 127 -18.30 13.89 -10.60
C ILE A 127 -17.02 14.48 -9.97
N GLU A 128 -17.21 15.35 -9.00
CA GLU A 128 -16.15 15.89 -8.15
C GLU A 128 -16.02 15.00 -6.89
N TRP A 129 -14.79 14.80 -6.42
CA TRP A 129 -14.52 13.98 -5.25
C TRP A 129 -14.79 14.71 -3.94
N ARG A 130 -15.65 14.14 -3.11
CA ARG A 130 -15.95 14.65 -1.79
C ARG A 130 -14.70 14.62 -0.89
N GLY A 131 -14.40 15.73 -0.21
CA GLY A 131 -13.20 15.86 0.63
C GLY A 131 -11.94 16.28 -0.13
N TYR A 132 -11.99 16.22 -1.47
CA TYR A 132 -10.88 16.60 -2.35
C TYR A 132 -11.37 17.60 -3.41
N PRO A 133 -11.59 18.87 -3.05
CA PRO A 133 -12.08 19.89 -4.00
C PRO A 133 -11.20 19.96 -5.25
N LYS A 134 -11.85 20.08 -6.40
CA LYS A 134 -11.19 20.15 -7.72
C LYS A 134 -10.46 18.88 -8.15
N HIS A 135 -10.78 17.74 -7.57
CA HIS A 135 -10.51 16.42 -8.13
C HIS A 135 -11.73 15.93 -8.90
N TRP A 136 -11.53 15.60 -10.15
CA TRP A 136 -12.58 15.20 -11.08
C TRP A 136 -12.40 13.76 -11.50
N GLN A 137 -13.40 12.93 -11.23
CA GLN A 137 -13.39 11.54 -11.69
C GLN A 137 -13.30 11.51 -13.22
N MET A 138 -12.38 10.72 -13.73
CA MET A 138 -12.24 10.50 -15.17
C MET A 138 -12.91 9.19 -15.59
N THR A 139 -13.19 9.06 -16.89
CA THR A 139 -13.78 7.86 -17.50
C THR A 139 -12.72 6.77 -17.68
N VAL A 140 -12.21 6.23 -16.58
CA VAL A 140 -11.15 5.20 -16.58
C VAL A 140 -11.53 3.92 -17.31
N TRP A 141 -12.81 3.75 -17.68
CA TRP A 141 -13.35 2.67 -18.49
C TRP A 141 -13.37 2.98 -20.00
N ASP A 142 -13.06 4.21 -20.40
CA ASP A 142 -12.96 4.58 -21.83
C ASP A 142 -11.61 4.14 -22.38
N PRO A 143 -11.56 3.27 -23.41
CA PRO A 143 -10.30 2.80 -23.99
C PRO A 143 -9.42 3.92 -24.56
N ALA A 144 -10.03 5.00 -25.07
CA ALA A 144 -9.27 6.14 -25.59
C ALA A 144 -8.59 6.92 -24.44
N TYR A 145 -9.31 7.13 -23.32
CA TYR A 145 -8.74 7.71 -22.11
C TYR A 145 -7.62 6.83 -21.54
N GLN A 146 -7.85 5.53 -21.38
CA GLN A 146 -6.86 4.57 -20.90
C GLN A 146 -5.56 4.65 -21.70
N LYS A 147 -5.71 4.63 -23.04
CA LYS A 147 -4.55 4.71 -23.93
C LYS A 147 -3.82 6.04 -23.81
N ALA A 148 -4.53 7.16 -23.79
CA ALA A 148 -3.94 8.48 -23.67
C ALA A 148 -3.18 8.64 -22.33
N TRP A 149 -3.77 8.16 -21.24
CA TRP A 149 -3.14 8.19 -19.91
C TRP A 149 -1.87 7.34 -19.88
N ALA A 150 -1.93 6.10 -20.37
CA ALA A 150 -0.79 5.19 -20.43
C ALA A 150 0.35 5.76 -21.28
N ASP A 151 0.05 6.24 -22.49
CA ASP A 151 1.04 6.83 -23.40
C ASP A 151 1.74 8.04 -22.76
N ALA A 152 0.98 8.94 -22.13
CA ALA A 152 1.53 10.14 -21.50
C ALA A 152 2.46 9.79 -20.32
N VAL A 153 2.01 8.89 -19.45
CA VAL A 153 2.77 8.49 -18.26
C VAL A 153 4.02 7.69 -18.63
N VAL A 154 3.91 6.72 -19.53
CA VAL A 154 5.07 5.94 -20.00
C VAL A 154 6.11 6.85 -20.67
N ALA A 155 5.67 7.78 -21.52
CA ALA A 155 6.57 8.74 -22.18
C ALA A 155 7.29 9.62 -21.14
N GLU A 156 6.60 10.08 -20.10
CA GLU A 156 7.20 10.87 -19.02
C GLU A 156 8.23 10.05 -18.22
N VAL A 157 7.88 8.83 -17.82
CA VAL A 157 8.78 7.94 -17.07
C VAL A 157 10.09 7.70 -17.83
N LEU A 158 10.00 7.45 -19.13
CA LEU A 158 11.17 7.21 -19.97
C LEU A 158 11.99 8.47 -20.21
N ARG A 159 11.35 9.60 -20.47
CA ARG A 159 11.99 10.88 -20.75
C ARG A 159 12.75 11.41 -19.54
N GLU A 160 12.13 11.36 -18.35
CA GLU A 160 12.72 11.90 -17.12
C GLU A 160 13.69 10.92 -16.43
N GLY A 161 13.57 9.63 -16.68
CA GLY A 161 14.43 8.60 -16.10
C GLY A 161 13.95 8.02 -14.77
N TRP A 162 12.64 8.11 -14.47
CA TRP A 162 12.04 7.46 -13.32
C TRP A 162 12.20 5.93 -13.40
N ASP A 163 12.27 5.23 -12.26
CA ASP A 163 12.25 3.76 -12.23
C ASP A 163 10.86 3.18 -12.50
N GLY A 164 9.82 3.97 -12.32
CA GLY A 164 8.45 3.57 -12.56
C GLY A 164 7.44 4.55 -11.97
N VAL A 165 6.23 4.06 -11.77
CA VAL A 165 5.05 4.82 -11.33
C VAL A 165 4.50 4.23 -10.05
N LEU A 166 4.20 5.09 -9.07
CA LEU A 166 3.17 4.80 -8.08
C LEU A 166 1.84 5.32 -8.65
N ALA A 167 0.91 4.42 -8.94
CA ALA A 167 -0.42 4.74 -9.45
C ALA A 167 -1.40 4.81 -8.27
N ASP A 168 -1.66 6.01 -7.80
CA ASP A 168 -2.56 6.25 -6.66
C ASP A 168 -4.03 6.20 -7.07
N ASN A 169 -4.90 5.92 -6.10
CA ASN A 169 -6.36 5.85 -6.30
C ASN A 169 -6.84 4.68 -7.17
N ASP A 170 -6.23 3.50 -6.97
CA ASP A 170 -6.75 2.23 -7.46
C ASP A 170 -7.77 1.66 -6.46
N PHE A 171 -9.01 2.14 -6.51
CA PHE A 171 -10.06 1.82 -5.53
C PHE A 171 -11.20 0.99 -6.10
N SER A 172 -11.92 0.28 -5.22
CA SER A 172 -12.95 -0.71 -5.59
C SER A 172 -14.34 -0.13 -5.74
N SER A 173 -14.62 1.06 -5.18
CA SER A 173 -15.96 1.66 -5.14
C SER A 173 -15.90 3.17 -5.23
N LEU A 174 -16.69 3.76 -6.12
CA LEU A 174 -16.85 5.22 -6.23
C LEU A 174 -17.33 5.85 -4.92
N LYS A 175 -18.04 5.09 -4.08
CA LYS A 175 -18.51 5.53 -2.77
C LYS A 175 -17.40 6.05 -1.88
N TYR A 176 -16.16 5.64 -2.12
CA TYR A 176 -14.99 6.15 -1.41
C TYR A 176 -14.88 7.68 -1.53
N TYR A 177 -15.13 8.21 -2.71
CA TYR A 177 -15.02 9.64 -3.01
C TYR A 177 -16.36 10.32 -3.35
N SER A 178 -17.36 9.59 -3.82
CA SER A 178 -18.64 10.17 -4.24
C SER A 178 -19.79 9.21 -4.04
N SER A 179 -20.98 9.74 -3.75
CA SER A 179 -22.23 8.97 -3.74
C SER A 179 -22.97 9.03 -5.08
N ALA A 180 -22.36 9.61 -6.11
CA ALA A 180 -22.96 9.70 -7.44
C ALA A 180 -23.11 8.32 -8.08
N VAL A 181 -24.12 8.19 -8.93
CA VAL A 181 -24.29 7.05 -9.84
C VAL A 181 -23.80 7.50 -11.22
N ILE A 182 -22.84 6.80 -11.78
CA ILE A 182 -22.26 7.12 -13.08
C ILE A 182 -23.35 7.00 -14.20
N ALA A 183 -23.41 7.99 -15.06
CA ALA A 183 -24.35 7.98 -16.19
C ALA A 183 -24.17 6.71 -17.04
N GLY A 184 -25.31 6.08 -17.39
CA GLY A 184 -25.31 4.82 -18.13
C GLY A 184 -25.24 3.56 -17.27
N THR A 185 -25.07 3.68 -15.95
CA THR A 185 -25.21 2.56 -15.00
C THR A 185 -26.57 2.61 -14.30
N ALA A 186 -27.04 1.46 -13.84
CA ALA A 186 -28.35 1.37 -13.20
C ALA A 186 -28.35 1.88 -11.74
N ASP A 187 -27.23 1.70 -11.05
CA ASP A 187 -27.09 1.98 -9.63
C ASP A 187 -25.60 2.13 -9.21
N ALA A 188 -25.36 2.32 -7.92
CA ALA A 188 -24.01 2.41 -7.37
C ALA A 188 -23.19 1.14 -7.59
N ALA A 189 -23.81 -0.05 -7.52
CA ALA A 189 -23.10 -1.30 -7.76
C ALA A 189 -22.65 -1.45 -9.22
N GLY A 190 -23.49 -0.97 -10.16
CA GLY A 190 -23.14 -0.86 -11.56
C GLY A 190 -22.01 0.12 -11.81
N SER A 191 -22.03 1.28 -11.13
CA SER A 191 -20.95 2.28 -11.18
C SER A 191 -19.62 1.71 -10.67
N ASP A 192 -19.66 1.01 -9.53
CA ASP A 192 -18.47 0.37 -8.94
C ASP A 192 -17.89 -0.71 -9.85
N ARG A 193 -18.74 -1.51 -10.51
CA ARG A 193 -18.29 -2.53 -11.47
C ARG A 193 -17.62 -1.90 -12.66
N LEU A 194 -18.24 -0.88 -13.27
CA LEU A 194 -17.69 -0.15 -14.41
C LEU A 194 -16.33 0.47 -14.08
N LEU A 195 -16.22 1.08 -12.91
CA LEU A 195 -14.97 1.67 -12.40
C LEU A 195 -13.87 0.60 -12.25
N ARG A 196 -14.18 -0.54 -11.58
CA ARG A 196 -13.20 -1.61 -11.37
C ARG A 196 -12.70 -2.21 -12.68
N GLU A 197 -13.61 -2.55 -13.59
CA GLU A 197 -13.28 -3.09 -14.92
C GLU A 197 -12.41 -2.09 -15.70
N GLY A 198 -12.72 -0.81 -15.58
CA GLY A 198 -11.93 0.25 -16.18
C GLY A 198 -10.51 0.34 -15.62
N LEU A 199 -10.37 0.34 -14.29
CA LEU A 199 -9.07 0.37 -13.63
C LEU A 199 -8.24 -0.90 -13.91
N ASP A 200 -8.89 -2.08 -13.96
CA ASP A 200 -8.23 -3.33 -14.33
C ASP A 200 -7.65 -3.25 -15.75
N GLY A 201 -8.42 -2.72 -16.71
CA GLY A 201 -7.97 -2.51 -18.10
C GLY A 201 -6.84 -1.49 -18.22
N MET A 202 -6.96 -0.37 -17.53
CA MET A 202 -5.97 0.69 -17.51
C MET A 202 -4.66 0.24 -16.86
N LEU A 203 -4.75 -0.55 -15.77
CA LEU A 203 -3.61 -1.16 -15.12
C LEU A 203 -2.88 -2.13 -16.07
N ALA A 204 -3.61 -3.00 -16.75
CA ALA A 204 -3.04 -3.96 -17.69
C ALA A 204 -2.30 -3.24 -18.83
N LEU A 205 -2.96 -2.26 -19.47
CA LEU A 205 -2.38 -1.49 -20.57
C LEU A 205 -1.09 -0.77 -20.16
N THR A 206 -1.13 -0.07 -19.03
CA THR A 206 0.02 0.71 -18.52
C THR A 206 1.14 -0.21 -18.02
N GLY A 207 0.78 -1.27 -17.29
CA GLY A 207 1.72 -2.24 -16.75
C GLY A 207 2.51 -2.96 -17.83
N ASP A 208 1.82 -3.45 -18.86
CA ASP A 208 2.47 -4.10 -20.00
C ASP A 208 3.44 -3.15 -20.73
N ALA A 209 3.10 -1.87 -20.85
CA ALA A 209 3.95 -0.89 -21.53
C ALA A 209 5.20 -0.54 -20.69
N LEU A 210 5.03 -0.38 -19.38
CA LEU A 210 6.15 -0.11 -18.46
C LEU A 210 7.06 -1.34 -18.33
N GLU A 211 6.50 -2.54 -18.17
CA GLU A 211 7.27 -3.78 -18.06
C GLU A 211 8.16 -4.02 -19.29
N LYS A 212 7.63 -3.82 -20.49
CA LYS A 212 8.41 -3.90 -21.75
C LYS A 212 9.58 -2.94 -21.79
N SER A 213 9.51 -1.86 -21.01
CA SER A 213 10.57 -0.85 -20.89
C SER A 213 11.45 -1.05 -19.65
N GLY A 214 11.28 -2.16 -18.93
CA GLY A 214 12.00 -2.45 -17.68
C GLY A 214 11.66 -1.48 -16.55
N LYS A 215 10.45 -0.90 -16.57
CA LYS A 215 9.95 0.07 -15.59
C LYS A 215 8.85 -0.54 -14.72
N MET A 216 8.67 0.01 -13.53
CA MET A 216 7.76 -0.50 -12.52
C MET A 216 6.38 0.17 -12.62
N LEU A 217 5.31 -0.60 -12.39
CA LEU A 217 4.00 -0.07 -12.04
C LEU A 217 3.61 -0.62 -10.66
N VAL A 218 3.37 0.28 -9.73
CA VAL A 218 3.00 -0.04 -8.34
C VAL A 218 1.71 0.71 -8.02
N PRO A 219 0.53 0.07 -8.14
CA PRO A 219 -0.73 0.70 -7.75
C PRO A 219 -0.87 0.78 -6.23
N ASN A 220 -1.50 1.85 -5.74
CA ASN A 220 -2.02 1.96 -4.38
C ASN A 220 -3.40 1.29 -4.32
N VAL A 221 -3.42 0.01 -3.97
CA VAL A 221 -4.63 -0.84 -4.03
C VAL A 221 -5.46 -0.65 -2.77
N SER A 222 -6.50 0.17 -2.90
CA SER A 222 -7.43 0.41 -1.80
C SER A 222 -8.51 -0.67 -1.70
N GLU A 223 -8.93 -0.99 -0.48
CA GLU A 223 -10.07 -1.85 -0.18
C GLU A 223 -10.01 -3.25 -0.82
N SER A 224 -8.81 -3.79 -1.05
CA SER A 224 -8.64 -5.13 -1.64
C SER A 224 -9.26 -6.25 -0.81
N GLN A 225 -9.46 -6.03 0.50
CA GLN A 225 -10.20 -6.95 1.38
C GLN A 225 -11.67 -7.14 0.96
N LEU A 226 -12.27 -6.19 0.24
CA LEU A 226 -13.65 -6.26 -0.24
C LEU A 226 -13.79 -6.98 -1.59
N THR A 227 -12.70 -7.14 -2.33
CA THR A 227 -12.69 -7.73 -3.67
C THR A 227 -11.62 -8.81 -3.75
N PRO A 228 -11.97 -10.09 -3.44
CA PRO A 228 -11.02 -11.21 -3.51
C PRO A 228 -10.33 -11.29 -4.87
N GLY A 229 -9.01 -11.52 -4.86
CA GLY A 229 -8.17 -11.61 -6.06
C GLY A 229 -7.66 -10.27 -6.61
N ARG A 230 -8.21 -9.12 -6.13
CA ARG A 230 -7.78 -7.80 -6.62
C ARG A 230 -6.32 -7.49 -6.29
N TRP A 231 -5.89 -7.75 -5.05
CA TRP A 231 -4.49 -7.55 -4.67
C TRP A 231 -3.55 -8.35 -5.57
N ALA A 232 -3.80 -9.65 -5.73
CA ALA A 232 -2.97 -10.53 -6.55
C ALA A 232 -2.93 -10.10 -8.03
N ALA A 233 -4.07 -9.68 -8.59
CA ALA A 233 -4.16 -9.20 -9.96
C ALA A 233 -3.38 -7.89 -10.17
N HIS A 234 -3.44 -6.97 -9.22
CA HIS A 234 -2.88 -5.64 -9.34
C HIS A 234 -1.40 -5.54 -8.95
N SER A 235 -0.88 -6.45 -8.12
CA SER A 235 0.53 -6.47 -7.70
C SER A 235 1.50 -7.09 -8.71
N ARG A 236 1.01 -7.62 -9.83
CA ARG A 236 1.80 -8.46 -10.77
C ARG A 236 2.87 -7.71 -11.56
N TYR A 237 2.73 -6.39 -11.78
CA TYR A 237 3.62 -5.64 -12.68
C TYR A 237 4.91 -5.08 -12.06
N ALA A 238 5.10 -5.17 -10.80
CA ALA A 238 6.32 -4.91 -10.04
C ALA A 238 6.01 -4.86 -8.55
N GLY A 239 4.75 -4.79 -8.18
CA GLY A 239 4.31 -4.74 -6.79
C GLY A 239 3.00 -3.98 -6.62
N ALA A 240 2.62 -3.78 -5.37
CA ALA A 240 1.50 -2.95 -4.98
C ALA A 240 1.79 -2.26 -3.65
N MET A 241 1.14 -1.13 -3.43
CA MET A 241 1.15 -0.41 -2.17
C MET A 241 -0.19 -0.58 -1.45
N GLU A 242 -0.14 -0.71 -0.13
CA GLU A 242 -1.27 -0.54 0.76
C GLU A 242 -0.97 0.62 1.71
N GLU A 243 -1.72 1.71 1.54
CA GLU A 243 -1.52 2.94 2.30
C GLU A 243 -2.06 2.87 3.73
N ASN A 244 -3.04 2.02 3.98
CA ASN A 244 -3.66 1.86 5.29
C ASN A 244 -3.34 0.48 5.91
N PHE A 245 -2.07 0.07 5.82
CA PHE A 245 -1.64 -1.23 6.31
C PHE A 245 -1.67 -1.33 7.83
N GLY A 246 -2.22 -2.40 8.36
CA GLY A 246 -2.34 -2.67 9.79
C GLY A 246 -3.62 -2.10 10.37
N LEU A 247 -3.50 -1.11 11.25
CA LEU A 247 -4.61 -0.39 11.87
C LEU A 247 -5.06 0.79 11.01
N ARG A 248 -6.36 0.90 10.79
CA ARG A 248 -6.96 2.13 10.32
C ARG A 248 -7.25 3.03 11.52
N GLY A 249 -6.38 4.01 11.73
CA GLY A 249 -6.38 4.81 12.96
C GLY A 249 -7.44 5.90 13.06
N ASP A 250 -8.15 6.21 11.99
CA ASP A 250 -9.06 7.36 11.91
C ASP A 250 -10.56 7.01 11.95
N ASP A 251 -10.93 5.74 11.81
CA ASP A 251 -12.33 5.31 11.93
C ASP A 251 -12.78 4.95 13.37
N GLY A 252 -11.87 5.05 14.33
CA GLY A 252 -12.16 4.80 15.75
C GLY A 252 -12.50 3.34 16.11
N THR A 253 -12.54 2.43 15.14
CA THR A 253 -12.91 1.03 15.38
C THR A 253 -11.76 0.21 15.97
N GLY A 254 -10.51 0.66 15.78
CA GLY A 254 -9.32 -0.05 16.21
C GLY A 254 -9.16 -1.43 15.57
N GLU A 255 -9.82 -1.69 14.46
CA GLU A 255 -9.75 -2.99 13.77
C GLU A 255 -8.52 -3.08 12.87
N LEU A 256 -7.89 -4.27 12.86
CA LEU A 256 -6.82 -4.59 11.92
C LEU A 256 -7.39 -4.89 10.54
N ILE A 257 -7.49 -3.87 9.71
CA ILE A 257 -8.12 -3.97 8.39
C ILE A 257 -7.38 -4.94 7.46
N THR A 258 -6.07 -5.00 7.54
CA THR A 258 -5.21 -5.90 6.75
C THR A 258 -5.60 -7.38 6.89
N PHE A 259 -6.10 -7.80 8.05
CA PHE A 259 -6.50 -9.19 8.30
C PHE A 259 -7.96 -9.50 7.90
N LYS A 260 -8.67 -8.55 7.30
CA LYS A 260 -10.03 -8.76 6.80
C LYS A 260 -10.02 -9.37 5.40
N GLY A 261 -11.05 -10.15 5.09
CA GLY A 261 -11.20 -10.77 3.78
C GLY A 261 -9.99 -11.63 3.39
N ASN A 262 -9.60 -11.55 2.13
CA ASN A 262 -8.47 -12.33 1.57
C ASN A 262 -7.16 -11.53 1.49
N GLN A 263 -7.15 -10.24 1.83
CA GLN A 263 -6.03 -9.35 1.57
C GLN A 263 -4.71 -9.88 2.16
N PHE A 264 -4.67 -10.18 3.45
CA PHE A 264 -3.46 -10.71 4.09
C PHE A 264 -2.99 -12.03 3.49
N LYS A 265 -3.93 -12.91 3.07
CA LYS A 265 -3.61 -14.17 2.40
C LYS A 265 -2.95 -13.93 1.05
N GLU A 266 -3.46 -12.99 0.25
CA GLU A 266 -2.90 -12.63 -1.05
C GLU A 266 -1.54 -11.96 -0.91
N GLN A 267 -1.38 -11.03 0.03
CA GLN A 267 -0.10 -10.39 0.35
C GLN A 267 0.94 -11.41 0.82
N ARG A 268 0.54 -12.37 1.65
CA ARG A 268 1.42 -13.45 2.10
C ARG A 268 1.88 -14.35 0.95
N ALA A 269 1.00 -14.67 0.02
CA ALA A 269 1.35 -15.43 -1.18
C ALA A 269 2.34 -14.65 -2.05
N GLN A 270 2.11 -13.36 -2.28
CA GLN A 270 3.03 -12.48 -3.02
C GLN A 270 4.41 -12.40 -2.33
N ALA A 271 4.45 -12.19 -1.02
CA ALA A 271 5.70 -12.14 -0.26
C ALA A 271 6.50 -13.45 -0.35
N ALA A 272 5.81 -14.60 -0.39
CA ALA A 272 6.44 -15.91 -0.52
C ALA A 272 7.04 -16.14 -1.91
N LEU A 273 6.42 -15.61 -2.98
CA LEU A 273 7.00 -15.65 -4.32
C LEU A 273 8.23 -14.75 -4.41
N GLY A 274 8.22 -13.60 -3.73
CA GLY A 274 9.37 -12.68 -3.67
C GLY A 274 9.73 -12.01 -4.99
N GLU A 275 8.81 -11.97 -5.94
CA GLU A 275 9.03 -11.43 -7.29
C GLU A 275 8.69 -9.95 -7.41
N SER A 276 7.78 -9.46 -6.58
CA SER A 276 7.25 -8.11 -6.65
C SER A 276 7.22 -7.41 -5.29
N TRP A 277 7.21 -6.08 -5.30
CA TRP A 277 7.27 -5.26 -4.10
C TRP A 277 5.93 -5.21 -3.36
N LEU A 278 5.99 -5.41 -2.05
CA LEU A 278 4.94 -5.03 -1.11
C LEU A 278 5.35 -3.72 -0.45
N LEU A 279 4.71 -2.62 -0.79
CA LEU A 279 4.90 -1.34 -0.13
C LEU A 279 3.79 -1.15 0.92
N LEU A 280 4.13 -1.34 2.18
CA LEU A 280 3.18 -1.36 3.30
C LEU A 280 3.34 -0.08 4.11
N VAL A 281 2.34 0.80 4.08
CA VAL A 281 2.38 2.10 4.74
C VAL A 281 1.38 2.12 5.89
N THR A 282 1.86 2.38 7.10
CA THR A 282 1.01 2.51 8.28
C THR A 282 0.93 3.98 8.71
N HIS A 283 -0.27 4.54 8.69
CA HIS A 283 -0.55 5.84 9.29
C HIS A 283 -0.59 5.70 10.81
N THR A 284 0.28 6.41 11.51
CA THR A 284 0.44 6.23 12.94
C THR A 284 0.28 7.53 13.72
N LYS A 285 -0.48 7.47 14.80
CA LYS A 285 -0.62 8.52 15.81
C LYS A 285 -0.11 8.06 17.19
N SER A 286 0.24 6.78 17.30
CA SER A 286 0.66 6.17 18.58
C SER A 286 1.70 5.07 18.36
N ASP A 287 2.47 4.76 19.42
CA ASP A 287 3.40 3.62 19.45
C ASP A 287 2.69 2.28 19.16
N LYS A 288 1.44 2.13 19.63
CA LYS A 288 0.64 0.93 19.34
C LYS A 288 0.43 0.72 17.85
N GLU A 289 0.01 1.76 17.13
CA GLU A 289 -0.25 1.68 15.68
C GLU A 289 1.04 1.36 14.92
N GLU A 290 2.13 2.00 15.31
CA GLU A 290 3.46 1.76 14.74
C GLU A 290 3.93 0.33 14.98
N ARG A 291 3.82 -0.17 16.22
CA ARG A 291 4.14 -1.54 16.61
C ARG A 291 3.33 -2.57 15.83
N VAL A 292 2.03 -2.37 15.73
CA VAL A 292 1.12 -3.26 15.01
C VAL A 292 1.43 -3.28 13.52
N GLY A 293 1.64 -2.11 12.91
CA GLY A 293 2.02 -2.01 11.50
C GLY A 293 3.31 -2.75 11.20
N TYR A 294 4.37 -2.48 11.96
CA TYR A 294 5.64 -3.17 11.81
C TYR A 294 5.56 -4.68 12.03
N ALA A 295 4.92 -5.11 13.12
CA ALA A 295 4.77 -6.54 13.43
C ALA A 295 3.97 -7.27 12.33
N SER A 296 2.89 -6.65 11.82
CA SER A 296 2.09 -7.19 10.72
C SER A 296 2.92 -7.32 9.43
N ALA A 297 3.75 -6.33 9.12
CA ALA A 297 4.67 -6.41 7.99
C ALA A 297 5.76 -7.47 8.18
N ALA A 298 6.25 -7.64 9.40
CA ALA A 298 7.21 -8.70 9.73
C ALA A 298 6.63 -10.10 9.51
N LEU A 299 5.32 -10.30 9.71
CA LEU A 299 4.65 -11.55 9.31
C LEU A 299 4.78 -11.84 7.82
N LEU A 300 4.86 -10.79 7.00
CA LEU A 300 5.01 -10.84 5.54
C LEU A 300 6.48 -10.74 5.07
N ALA A 301 7.46 -10.70 5.99
CA ALA A 301 8.86 -10.46 5.64
C ALA A 301 9.32 -11.36 4.49
N GLY A 302 9.83 -10.76 3.43
CA GLY A 302 10.31 -11.39 2.21
C GLY A 302 11.31 -10.48 1.50
N PRO A 303 11.86 -10.89 0.36
CA PRO A 303 12.93 -10.15 -0.33
C PRO A 303 12.53 -8.75 -0.80
N HIS A 304 11.26 -8.51 -1.05
CA HIS A 304 10.71 -7.24 -1.52
C HIS A 304 9.56 -6.73 -0.64
N THR A 305 9.46 -7.25 0.59
CA THR A 305 8.50 -6.72 1.55
C THR A 305 9.09 -5.51 2.23
N CYS A 306 8.37 -4.45 2.18
CA CYS A 306 8.77 -3.14 2.57
C CYS A 306 7.72 -2.50 3.49
N TRP A 307 8.15 -1.98 4.65
CA TRP A 307 7.27 -1.27 5.57
C TRP A 307 7.78 0.12 5.88
N THR A 308 6.88 1.09 5.94
CA THR A 308 7.17 2.42 6.42
C THR A 308 6.04 2.96 7.28
N ARG A 309 6.40 3.83 8.20
CA ARG A 309 5.47 4.69 8.89
C ARG A 309 5.25 5.95 8.05
N ALA A 310 4.02 6.39 7.91
CA ALA A 310 3.71 7.67 7.30
C ALA A 310 3.22 8.68 8.34
N HIS A 311 3.72 9.89 8.22
CA HIS A 311 3.13 11.07 8.84
C HIS A 311 1.90 11.50 8.01
N PRO A 312 0.86 12.14 8.61
CA PRO A 312 -0.31 12.60 7.86
C PRO A 312 -0.01 13.53 6.69
N ASP A 313 1.13 14.22 6.73
CA ASP A 313 1.60 15.13 5.68
C ASP A 313 2.62 14.51 4.74
N TYR A 314 2.98 13.24 4.93
CA TYR A 314 4.00 12.49 4.17
C TYR A 314 5.38 13.18 4.08
N LYS A 315 5.61 14.23 4.88
CA LYS A 315 6.89 14.92 4.94
C LYS A 315 7.84 14.14 5.82
N ASN A 316 9.10 14.32 5.59
CA ASN A 316 10.21 13.74 6.32
C ASN A 316 10.27 12.21 6.25
N PRO A 317 11.35 11.65 5.72
CA PRO A 317 11.61 10.23 5.83
C PRO A 317 11.73 9.87 7.31
N TYR A 318 10.71 9.17 7.82
CA TYR A 318 10.66 8.82 9.23
C TYR A 318 11.19 7.41 9.46
N TRP A 319 12.24 7.35 10.25
CA TRP A 319 12.82 6.09 10.70
C TRP A 319 12.20 5.66 12.03
N SER A 320 11.47 4.56 12.01
CA SER A 320 10.86 4.00 13.21
C SER A 320 11.86 3.24 14.05
N MET A 321 11.74 3.31 15.40
CA MET A 321 12.53 2.46 16.30
C MET A 321 12.33 0.96 16.04
N TYR A 322 11.20 0.57 15.49
CA TYR A 322 10.92 -0.82 15.12
C TYR A 322 11.77 -1.29 13.94
N GLN A 323 12.16 -0.40 13.04
CA GLN A 323 13.09 -0.69 11.94
C GLN A 323 14.51 -0.97 12.42
N ASP A 324 14.86 -0.50 13.62
CA ASP A 324 16.11 -0.86 14.31
C ASP A 324 16.01 -2.20 15.06
N ALA A 325 14.82 -2.81 15.11
CA ALA A 325 14.63 -4.11 15.70
C ALA A 325 15.46 -5.17 14.96
N ARG A 326 16.45 -5.73 15.63
CA ARG A 326 17.36 -6.74 15.06
C ARG A 326 16.68 -8.11 15.02
N LEU A 327 15.55 -8.21 14.32
CA LEU A 327 14.84 -9.48 14.15
C LEU A 327 15.68 -10.52 13.40
N GLY A 328 16.56 -10.06 12.50
CA GLY A 328 17.32 -10.98 11.65
C GLY A 328 16.47 -11.65 10.59
N GLU A 329 16.94 -12.78 10.07
CA GLU A 329 16.24 -13.55 9.04
C GLU A 329 15.06 -14.32 9.65
N ALA A 330 13.94 -14.38 8.93
CA ALA A 330 12.82 -15.21 9.32
C ALA A 330 13.21 -16.69 9.21
N VAL A 331 13.01 -17.45 10.29
CA VAL A 331 13.36 -18.88 10.36
C VAL A 331 12.19 -19.79 10.06
N GLU A 332 10.99 -19.23 9.94
CA GLU A 332 9.76 -19.94 9.61
C GLU A 332 8.79 -19.01 8.86
N THR A 333 7.75 -19.57 8.27
CA THR A 333 6.62 -18.81 7.73
C THR A 333 5.73 -18.30 8.86
N ALA A 334 4.95 -17.22 8.59
CA ALA A 334 3.97 -16.76 9.55
C ALA A 334 2.95 -17.87 9.86
N ASN A 335 2.71 -18.13 11.14
CA ASN A 335 1.81 -19.17 11.64
C ASN A 335 0.61 -18.55 12.36
N ARG A 336 -0.58 -19.08 12.12
CA ARG A 336 -1.80 -18.70 12.83
C ARG A 336 -2.09 -19.70 13.93
N LEU A 337 -2.07 -19.25 15.17
CA LEU A 337 -2.42 -20.09 16.32
C LEU A 337 -3.93 -20.39 16.36
N PRO A 338 -4.36 -21.46 17.06
CA PRO A 338 -5.79 -21.76 17.25
C PRO A 338 -6.58 -20.61 17.89
N SER A 339 -5.94 -19.76 18.68
CA SER A 339 -6.50 -18.52 19.25
C SER A 339 -6.80 -17.42 18.22
N GLY A 340 -6.31 -17.57 16.97
CA GLY A 340 -6.43 -16.55 15.93
C GLY A 340 -5.26 -15.56 15.86
N VAL A 341 -4.35 -15.59 16.83
CA VAL A 341 -3.12 -14.78 16.85
C VAL A 341 -2.16 -15.28 15.76
N TRP A 342 -1.55 -14.35 15.04
CA TRP A 342 -0.46 -14.65 14.12
C TRP A 342 0.89 -14.48 14.79
N THR A 343 1.82 -15.38 14.52
CA THR A 343 3.19 -15.33 15.04
C THR A 343 4.21 -15.64 13.96
N ARG A 344 5.44 -15.13 14.14
CA ARG A 344 6.59 -15.51 13.30
C ARG A 344 7.89 -15.41 14.09
N ARG A 345 8.76 -16.41 13.91
CA ARG A 345 10.09 -16.44 14.50
C ARG A 345 11.13 -15.94 13.50
N PHE A 346 12.11 -15.26 14.07
CA PHE A 346 13.29 -14.77 13.37
C PHE A 346 14.56 -15.25 14.10
N SER A 347 15.70 -15.22 13.41
CA SER A 347 16.98 -15.57 14.03
C SER A 347 17.37 -14.69 15.21
N GLY A 348 16.91 -13.44 15.24
CA GLY A 348 17.13 -12.46 16.28
C GLY A 348 15.91 -12.06 17.09
N GLY A 349 14.74 -12.68 16.88
CA GLY A 349 13.54 -12.26 17.58
C GLY A 349 12.26 -12.99 17.23
N TRP A 350 11.14 -12.39 17.61
CA TRP A 350 9.80 -12.94 17.40
C TRP A 350 8.77 -11.82 17.35
N VAL A 351 7.73 -12.01 16.54
CA VAL A 351 6.57 -11.12 16.49
C VAL A 351 5.29 -11.90 16.74
N ALA A 352 4.31 -11.23 17.35
CA ALA A 352 2.94 -11.72 17.48
C ALA A 352 1.96 -10.58 17.20
N VAL A 353 0.89 -10.88 16.45
CA VAL A 353 -0.18 -9.93 16.14
C VAL A 353 -1.52 -10.56 16.49
N ASN A 354 -2.35 -9.84 17.23
CA ASN A 354 -3.69 -10.28 17.61
C ASN A 354 -4.78 -9.55 16.81
N PRO A 355 -5.24 -10.10 15.68
CA PRO A 355 -6.33 -9.49 14.90
C PRO A 355 -7.72 -9.82 15.46
N THR A 356 -7.82 -10.49 16.61
CA THR A 356 -9.09 -10.89 17.21
C THR A 356 -9.67 -9.77 18.09
N LYS A 357 -10.90 -9.95 18.54
CA LYS A 357 -11.60 -9.00 19.42
C LYS A 357 -11.37 -9.24 20.93
N LEU A 358 -10.60 -10.27 21.27
CA LEU A 358 -10.34 -10.66 22.66
C LEU A 358 -8.85 -10.63 22.97
N SER A 359 -8.49 -10.33 24.21
CA SER A 359 -7.13 -10.57 24.71
C SER A 359 -6.82 -12.05 24.67
N VAL A 360 -5.58 -12.38 24.29
CA VAL A 360 -5.09 -13.76 24.17
C VAL A 360 -3.76 -13.90 24.89
N LEU A 361 -3.64 -14.89 25.76
CA LEU A 361 -2.36 -15.28 26.35
C LEU A 361 -1.49 -15.96 25.28
N VAL A 362 -0.30 -15.42 25.07
CA VAL A 362 0.70 -15.97 24.16
C VAL A 362 1.96 -16.34 24.91
N THR A 363 2.65 -17.37 24.46
CA THR A 363 3.92 -17.84 25.03
C THR A 363 5.05 -17.53 24.07
N PRO A 364 5.83 -16.46 24.27
CA PRO A 364 6.98 -16.14 23.44
C PRO A 364 8.09 -17.20 23.59
N PRO A 365 8.96 -17.38 22.62
CA PRO A 365 10.19 -18.16 22.80
C PRO A 365 11.01 -17.65 24.00
N PRO A 366 11.72 -18.53 24.72
CA PRO A 366 12.52 -18.13 25.88
C PRO A 366 13.72 -17.26 25.45
N GLY A 367 14.18 -16.39 26.39
CA GLY A 367 15.37 -15.56 26.21
C GLY A 367 15.14 -14.29 25.39
N LEU A 368 13.88 -13.94 25.08
CA LEU A 368 13.53 -12.70 24.43
C LEU A 368 13.33 -11.56 25.44
N VAL A 369 13.55 -10.35 24.97
CA VAL A 369 13.33 -9.09 25.69
C VAL A 369 12.57 -8.10 24.83
N THR A 370 12.02 -7.05 25.43
CA THR A 370 11.47 -5.92 24.69
C THR A 370 12.58 -5.19 23.91
N LEU A 371 12.20 -4.31 22.97
CA LEU A 371 13.19 -3.46 22.26
C LEU A 371 14.00 -2.56 23.20
N ARG A 372 13.53 -2.33 24.43
CA ARG A 372 14.22 -1.58 25.47
C ARG A 372 15.12 -2.46 26.35
N GLY A 373 15.18 -3.78 26.08
CA GLY A 373 15.99 -4.72 26.83
C GLY A 373 15.34 -5.25 28.12
N GLU A 374 14.05 -4.99 28.32
CA GLU A 374 13.32 -5.45 29.50
C GLU A 374 12.95 -6.94 29.34
N ALA A 375 13.12 -7.71 30.43
CA ALA A 375 12.73 -9.12 30.43
C ALA A 375 11.22 -9.27 30.27
N VAL A 376 10.81 -10.28 29.53
CA VAL A 376 9.39 -10.60 29.34
C VAL A 376 8.99 -11.84 30.15
N PRO A 377 7.76 -11.88 30.72
CA PRO A 377 7.26 -13.08 31.38
C PRO A 377 7.08 -14.25 30.45
N ALA A 378 7.00 -15.47 30.99
CA ALA A 378 6.78 -16.68 30.20
C ALA A 378 5.46 -16.68 29.41
N GLN A 379 4.47 -15.94 29.88
CA GLN A 379 3.22 -15.70 29.20
C GLN A 379 2.92 -14.21 29.16
N LEU A 380 2.43 -13.72 28.03
CA LEU A 380 2.08 -12.35 27.80
C LEU A 380 0.60 -12.26 27.41
N ASP A 381 -0.13 -11.33 28.03
CA ASP A 381 -1.46 -10.98 27.59
C ASP A 381 -1.36 -10.05 26.39
N LEU A 382 -1.82 -10.52 25.22
CA LEU A 382 -1.82 -9.75 23.98
C LEU A 382 -3.22 -9.19 23.73
N PRO A 383 -3.41 -7.88 23.94
CA PRO A 383 -4.71 -7.23 23.77
C PRO A 383 -5.25 -7.35 22.34
N PRO A 384 -6.56 -7.14 22.12
CA PRO A 384 -7.14 -7.07 20.80
C PRO A 384 -6.53 -5.94 19.97
N ALA A 385 -6.35 -6.20 18.70
CA ALA A 385 -5.76 -5.26 17.75
C ALA A 385 -4.41 -4.69 18.24
N ASP A 386 -3.55 -5.56 18.79
CA ASP A 386 -2.22 -5.20 19.30
C ASP A 386 -1.17 -6.23 18.85
N ALA A 387 0.10 -5.93 19.10
CA ALA A 387 1.23 -6.75 18.71
C ALA A 387 2.37 -6.73 19.73
N PHE A 388 3.21 -7.77 19.67
CA PHE A 388 4.52 -7.78 20.28
C PHE A 388 5.62 -7.85 19.24
N VAL A 389 6.70 -7.10 19.47
CA VAL A 389 7.97 -7.20 18.76
C VAL A 389 9.03 -7.43 19.82
N LEU A 390 9.57 -8.64 19.87
CA LEU A 390 10.56 -9.04 20.86
C LEU A 390 11.86 -9.45 20.17
N VAL A 391 12.99 -9.14 20.79
CA VAL A 391 14.32 -9.46 20.26
C VAL A 391 15.10 -10.34 21.24
N ASN A 392 16.15 -11.00 20.74
CA ASN A 392 17.02 -11.79 21.60
C ASN A 392 17.66 -10.89 22.67
N GLY A 393 17.60 -11.30 23.91
CA GLY A 393 18.35 -10.67 25.01
C GLY A 393 19.86 -10.76 24.78
N PRO A 394 20.65 -9.93 25.46
CA PRO A 394 22.10 -10.03 25.45
C PRO A 394 22.50 -11.47 25.86
N LYS A 395 23.38 -12.11 25.04
CA LYS A 395 23.90 -13.42 25.40
C LYS A 395 24.55 -13.30 26.79
N GLN A 396 24.04 -14.02 27.77
CA GLN A 396 24.75 -14.19 29.02
C GLN A 396 26.12 -14.80 28.68
N ARG A 397 27.18 -14.05 28.97
CA ARG A 397 28.58 -14.49 28.80
C ARG A 397 28.93 -15.49 29.87
#